data_fd9ea0dd92f030e79371d5ac01e2c844
#
_entry.id   fd9ea0dd92f030e79371d5ac01e2c844
#
_cell.length_a   1.000
_cell.length_b   1.000
_cell.length_c   1.000
_cell.angle_alpha   90.00
_cell.angle_beta   90.00
_cell.angle_gamma   90.00
#
_symmetry.space_group_name_H-M   'P 1'
#
loop_
_entity.id
_entity.type
_entity.pdbx_description
1 polymer ?
#
loop_
_entity_poly.entity_id
_entity_poly.type
_entity_poly.pdbx_seq_one_letter_code
_entity_poly.pdbx_strand_id
1 'polypeptide(L)'
;MFLHRSKLSGLTVGLALALAMSATAEACERADRQPIMVTVGADGMPEVDTDSLTVCEGDTVRWIFRGTARQFSILFTSAEDSPFDWKQQTGATVTGTVRQGAVKDGQETSYKYDVKVGEKTLDPKIIVVP
;
A
#
# COMPACT_ATOMS: atom_id res chain seq x y z
N MET A 1 46.62 -42.83 -5.85
CA MET A 1 46.07 -42.44 -5.73
C MET A 1 45.34 -41.82 -5.58
N PHE A 2 45.15 -41.70 -5.52
CA PHE A 2 44.34 -41.09 -5.38
C PHE A 2 43.65 -40.33 -5.16
N LEU A 3 43.39 -40.18 -5.09
CA LEU A 3 42.62 -39.46 -4.90
C LEU A 3 42.09 -38.68 -4.91
N HIS A 4 41.89 -38.74 -5.03
CA HIS A 4 41.23 -37.92 -5.00
C HIS A 4 40.64 -37.27 -4.88
N ARG A 5 40.69 -37.53 -4.75
CA ARG A 5 39.93 -36.91 -4.59
C ARG A 5 39.39 -36.11 -4.44
N SER A 6 39.26 -36.06 -4.39
CA SER A 6 38.61 -35.24 -4.31
C SER A 6 38.04 -34.52 -4.26
N LYS A 7 38.05 -34.69 -4.35
CA LYS A 7 37.36 -33.96 -4.42
C LYS A 7 36.66 -33.34 -4.42
N LEU A 8 36.54 -33.43 -4.30
CA LEU A 8 35.75 -32.83 -4.32
C LEU A 8 35.22 -32.19 -4.16
N SER A 9 35.18 -32.33 -3.91
CA SER A 9 34.49 -31.67 -3.80
C SER A 9 34.04 -30.89 -3.83
N GLY A 10 34.00 -30.64 -4.00
CA GLY A 10 33.35 -29.90 -4.13
C GLY A 10 32.76 -29.34 -4.11
N LEU A 11 32.65 -29.38 -4.00
CA LEU A 11 31.91 -28.76 -4.02
C LEU A 11 31.23 -28.28 -3.97
N THR A 12 31.13 -28.53 -3.91
CA THR A 12 30.34 -28.12 -3.73
C THR A 12 30.02 -27.36 -3.44
N VAL A 13 29.98 -27.07 -3.34
CA VAL A 13 29.46 -26.31 -3.01
C VAL A 13 29.02 -25.51 -3.28
N GLY A 14 29.12 -25.28 -3.62
CA GLY A 14 28.55 -24.51 -3.86
C GLY A 14 27.79 -24.17 -4.03
N LEU A 15 27.62 -24.38 -3.90
CA LEU A 15 26.71 -23.99 -3.96
C LEU A 15 26.02 -23.53 -3.75
N ALA A 16 25.64 -23.62 -3.59
CA ALA A 16 24.81 -23.25 -3.18
C ALA A 16 24.60 -22.31 -2.86
N LEU A 17 24.84 -21.79 -2.65
CA LEU A 17 24.45 -20.95 -2.27
C LEU A 17 23.90 -20.27 -2.75
N ALA A 18 24.07 -20.31 -3.25
CA ALA A 18 23.47 -19.65 -3.63
C ALA A 18 22.47 -19.57 -3.63
N LEU A 19 22.17 -19.71 -3.42
CA LEU A 19 21.17 -19.56 -3.37
C LEU A 19 20.63 -18.84 -2.83
N ALA A 20 20.78 -18.85 -2.42
CA ALA A 20 20.14 -18.32 -1.77
C ALA A 20 19.73 -17.24 -2.18
N MET A 21 20.15 -16.77 -2.45
CA MET A 21 19.71 -15.93 -2.75
C MET A 21 18.75 -15.79 -3.13
N SER A 22 18.68 -16.37 -3.28
CA SER A 22 17.61 -16.39 -3.64
C SER A 22 16.70 -16.02 -2.84
N ALA A 23 16.92 -15.97 -1.84
CA ALA A 23 15.97 -15.44 -1.07
C ALA A 23 15.64 -14.18 -1.56
N THR A 24 15.02 -14.14 -2.46
CA THR A 24 14.70 -12.94 -2.93
C THR A 24 13.59 -12.41 -2.23
N ALA A 25 13.57 -11.21 -2.07
CA ALA A 25 12.45 -10.51 -1.59
C ALA A 25 11.28 -10.82 -2.47
N GLU A 26 10.20 -11.17 -1.88
CA GLU A 26 9.01 -11.40 -2.63
C GLU A 26 8.49 -10.09 -3.14
N ALA A 27 8.06 -10.09 -4.36
CA ALA A 27 7.39 -8.92 -4.89
C ALA A 27 6.08 -8.75 -4.17
N CYS A 28 5.66 -7.52 -4.03
CA CYS A 28 4.37 -7.21 -3.46
C CYS A 28 3.28 -7.80 -4.33
N GLU A 29 2.40 -8.57 -3.72
CA GLU A 29 1.40 -9.29 -4.46
C GLU A 29 0.18 -8.42 -4.64
N ARG A 30 -0.22 -8.22 -5.87
CA ARG A 30 -1.44 -7.51 -6.13
C ARG A 30 -2.62 -8.37 -5.75
N ALA A 31 -3.63 -7.74 -5.21
CA ALA A 31 -4.86 -8.41 -4.85
C ALA A 31 -6.02 -7.47 -5.10
N ASP A 32 -7.20 -8.04 -5.31
CA ASP A 32 -8.40 -7.23 -5.40
C ASP A 32 -8.69 -6.71 -4.00
N ARG A 33 -8.53 -5.42 -3.84
CA ARG A 33 -8.75 -4.79 -2.55
C ARG A 33 -10.21 -4.46 -2.39
N GLN A 34 -10.73 -4.74 -1.21
CA GLN A 34 -12.08 -4.30 -0.88
C GLN A 34 -12.10 -2.78 -0.80
N PRO A 35 -13.18 -2.14 -1.23
CA PRO A 35 -13.26 -0.69 -1.08
C PRO A 35 -13.29 -0.31 0.38
N ILE A 36 -12.77 0.86 0.67
CA ILE A 36 -12.87 1.45 2.01
C ILE A 36 -14.24 2.09 2.09
N MET A 37 -15.04 1.66 3.05
CA MET A 37 -16.36 2.22 3.22
C MET A 37 -16.28 3.42 4.15
N VAL A 38 -16.83 4.53 3.69
CA VAL A 38 -16.86 5.77 4.46
C VAL A 38 -18.28 5.95 4.99
N THR A 39 -18.40 6.17 6.28
CA THR A 39 -19.70 6.42 6.92
C THR A 39 -19.56 7.63 7.81
N VAL A 40 -20.70 8.10 8.33
CA VAL A 40 -20.72 9.21 9.29
C VAL A 40 -21.42 8.71 10.53
N GLY A 41 -20.77 8.88 11.66
CA GLY A 41 -21.34 8.50 12.94
C GLY A 41 -22.40 9.45 13.40
N ALA A 42 -23.02 9.12 14.56
CA ALA A 42 -24.10 9.92 15.11
C ALA A 42 -23.64 11.34 15.45
N ASP A 43 -22.37 11.50 15.74
CA ASP A 43 -21.78 12.81 16.08
C ASP A 43 -21.36 13.60 14.85
N GLY A 44 -21.61 13.09 13.65
CA GLY A 44 -21.23 13.74 12.41
C GLY A 44 -19.78 13.48 12.01
N MET A 45 -19.04 12.68 12.78
CA MET A 45 -17.66 12.37 12.45
C MET A 45 -17.59 11.32 11.35
N PRO A 46 -16.73 11.52 10.36
CA PRO A 46 -16.49 10.47 9.36
C PRO A 46 -15.84 9.27 10.01
N GLU A 47 -16.14 8.09 9.48
CA GLU A 47 -15.56 6.83 9.92
C GLU A 47 -15.22 6.02 8.69
N VAL A 48 -14.18 5.21 8.79
CA VAL A 48 -13.80 4.28 7.72
C VAL A 48 -13.71 2.89 8.34
N ASP A 49 -14.02 1.87 7.53
CA ASP A 49 -13.92 0.49 8.00
C ASP A 49 -12.47 0.00 8.00
N THR A 50 -11.56 0.76 7.44
CA THR A 50 -10.14 0.40 7.40
C THR A 50 -9.33 1.69 7.57
N ASP A 51 -8.72 1.86 8.73
CA ASP A 51 -7.97 3.08 9.02
C ASP A 51 -6.48 2.93 8.69
N SER A 52 -6.05 1.75 8.25
CA SER A 52 -4.68 1.51 7.83
C SER A 52 -4.71 0.43 6.76
N LEU A 53 -4.54 0.82 5.51
CA LEU A 53 -4.62 -0.10 4.38
C LEU A 53 -3.23 -0.29 3.79
N THR A 54 -2.82 -1.54 3.62
CA THR A 54 -1.54 -1.89 3.03
C THR A 54 -1.76 -2.25 1.57
N VAL A 55 -0.99 -1.63 0.69
CA VAL A 55 -1.15 -1.79 -0.76
C VAL A 55 0.19 -1.90 -1.45
N CYS A 56 0.17 -2.33 -2.70
CA CYS A 56 1.34 -2.36 -3.58
C CYS A 56 1.25 -1.21 -4.58
N GLU A 57 2.40 -0.83 -5.13
CA GLU A 57 2.39 0.09 -6.28
C GLU A 57 1.57 -0.54 -7.40
N GLY A 58 0.73 0.26 -8.03
CA GLY A 58 -0.13 -0.22 -9.10
C GLY A 58 -1.51 -0.69 -8.63
N ASP A 59 -1.71 -0.86 -7.33
CA ASP A 59 -3.03 -1.23 -6.81
C ASP A 59 -3.99 -0.07 -6.95
N THR A 60 -5.27 -0.39 -7.09
CA THR A 60 -6.34 0.61 -7.10
C THR A 60 -7.00 0.61 -5.74
N VAL A 61 -7.14 1.80 -5.17
CA VAL A 61 -7.81 2.02 -3.90
C VAL A 61 -9.08 2.79 -4.18
N ARG A 62 -10.17 2.37 -3.55
CA ARG A 62 -11.45 3.00 -3.78
C ARG A 62 -12.13 3.25 -2.45
N TRP A 63 -12.69 4.43 -2.32
CA TRP A 63 -13.50 4.82 -1.15
C TRP A 63 -14.92 5.01 -1.63
N ILE A 64 -15.88 4.49 -0.89
CA ILE A 64 -17.30 4.59 -1.24
C ILE A 64 -18.06 5.06 -0.01
N PHE A 65 -18.90 6.08 -0.17
CA PHE A 65 -19.74 6.53 0.92
C PHE A 65 -20.92 5.57 1.05
N ARG A 66 -21.14 5.07 2.26
CA ARG A 66 -22.23 4.16 2.53
C ARG A 66 -23.38 4.93 3.15
N GLY A 67 -24.59 4.65 2.70
CA GLY A 67 -25.79 5.25 3.23
C GLY A 67 -26.35 6.31 2.30
N THR A 68 -26.97 7.33 2.87
CA THR A 68 -27.49 8.42 2.07
C THR A 68 -26.34 9.06 1.32
N ALA A 69 -26.51 9.25 0.02
CA ALA A 69 -25.44 9.76 -0.81
C ALA A 69 -24.96 11.10 -0.29
N ARG A 70 -23.69 11.18 -0.03
CA ARG A 70 -23.03 12.39 0.41
C ARG A 70 -21.68 12.45 -0.26
N GLN A 71 -21.14 13.64 -0.32
CA GLN A 71 -19.79 13.82 -0.81
C GLN A 71 -18.83 13.85 0.35
N PHE A 72 -17.67 13.30 0.12
CA PHE A 72 -16.56 13.39 1.05
C PHE A 72 -15.31 13.72 0.26
N SER A 73 -14.29 14.18 0.94
CA SER A 73 -13.01 14.50 0.29
C SER A 73 -11.92 13.64 0.89
N ILE A 74 -11.00 13.22 0.03
CA ILE A 74 -9.76 12.56 0.44
C ILE A 74 -8.66 13.57 0.15
N LEU A 75 -7.87 13.92 1.17
CA LEU A 75 -6.84 14.94 1.04
C LEU A 75 -5.52 14.45 1.59
N PHE A 76 -4.47 14.64 0.82
CA PHE A 76 -3.10 14.44 1.29
C PHE A 76 -2.47 15.82 1.50
N THR A 77 -1.41 15.88 2.29
CA THR A 77 -0.77 17.14 2.65
C THR A 77 -0.23 17.86 1.42
N SER A 78 0.34 17.09 0.49
CA SER A 78 0.88 17.65 -0.75
C SER A 78 0.84 16.56 -1.81
N ALA A 79 1.09 16.93 -3.05
CA ALA A 79 1.15 15.96 -4.14
C ALA A 79 2.28 14.96 -3.91
N GLU A 80 3.38 15.41 -3.31
CA GLU A 80 4.52 14.54 -3.05
C GLU A 80 4.25 13.59 -1.91
N ASP A 81 3.39 13.96 -0.98
CA ASP A 81 3.02 13.14 0.15
C ASP A 81 1.76 12.33 -0.13
N SER A 82 1.47 12.09 -1.38
CA SER A 82 0.36 11.26 -1.81
C SER A 82 0.88 10.04 -2.55
N PRO A 83 0.32 8.86 -2.31
CA PRO A 83 0.71 7.67 -3.08
C PRO A 83 0.05 7.64 -4.46
N PHE A 84 -0.81 8.62 -4.74
CA PHE A 84 -1.52 8.72 -6.02
C PHE A 84 -0.96 9.87 -6.82
N ASP A 85 -1.47 10.07 -8.03
CA ASP A 85 -1.06 11.19 -8.86
C ASP A 85 -1.94 12.42 -8.63
N TRP A 86 -2.66 12.45 -7.53
CA TRP A 86 -3.47 13.59 -7.14
C TRP A 86 -3.32 13.82 -5.63
N LYS A 87 -3.58 15.06 -5.23
CA LYS A 87 -3.50 15.48 -3.83
C LYS A 87 -4.88 15.41 -3.16
N GLN A 88 -5.93 15.63 -3.91
CA GLN A 88 -7.28 15.73 -3.34
C GLN A 88 -8.31 15.32 -4.37
N GLN A 89 -9.32 14.60 -3.92
CA GLN A 89 -10.50 14.30 -4.72
C GLN A 89 -11.74 14.32 -3.84
N THR A 90 -12.86 14.68 -4.42
CA THR A 90 -14.13 14.81 -3.74
C THR A 90 -15.20 14.06 -4.55
N GLY A 91 -16.08 13.38 -3.86
CA GLY A 91 -17.20 12.68 -4.51
C GLY A 91 -17.87 11.75 -3.53
N ALA A 92 -18.87 11.02 -4.02
CA ALA A 92 -19.48 9.92 -3.28
C ALA A 92 -18.66 8.65 -3.43
N THR A 93 -17.81 8.60 -4.43
CA THR A 93 -16.83 7.55 -4.67
C THR A 93 -15.53 8.23 -5.10
N VAL A 94 -14.43 7.84 -4.49
CA VAL A 94 -13.10 8.34 -4.83
C VAL A 94 -12.23 7.15 -5.17
N THR A 95 -11.46 7.26 -6.24
CA THR A 95 -10.61 6.16 -6.69
C THR A 95 -9.21 6.69 -6.99
N GLY A 96 -8.19 5.92 -6.62
CA GLY A 96 -6.81 6.24 -6.96
C GLY A 96 -6.03 5.00 -7.26
N THR A 97 -5.06 5.12 -8.16
CA THR A 97 -4.11 4.06 -8.46
C THR A 97 -2.77 4.45 -7.84
N VAL A 98 -2.20 3.54 -7.06
CA VAL A 98 -0.94 3.80 -6.37
C VAL A 98 0.16 3.94 -7.43
N ARG A 99 0.82 5.10 -7.43
CA ARG A 99 1.79 5.43 -8.47
C ARG A 99 3.09 4.66 -8.29
N GLN A 100 3.83 4.54 -9.37
CA GLN A 100 5.20 4.05 -9.31
C GLN A 100 6.02 5.09 -8.57
N GLY A 101 6.90 4.63 -7.70
CA GLY A 101 7.70 5.53 -6.87
C GLY A 101 7.05 5.88 -5.55
N ALA A 102 5.86 5.32 -5.27
CA ALA A 102 5.22 5.55 -3.97
C ALA A 102 6.01 4.88 -2.84
N VAL A 103 6.70 3.78 -3.12
CA VAL A 103 7.62 3.19 -2.16
C VAL A 103 8.93 3.97 -2.24
N LYS A 104 9.37 4.51 -1.11
CA LYS A 104 10.58 5.33 -1.05
C LYS A 104 11.72 4.51 -0.49
N ASP A 105 12.86 4.59 -1.17
CA ASP A 105 14.10 3.92 -0.74
C ASP A 105 13.92 2.42 -0.55
N GLY A 106 13.02 1.82 -1.32
CA GLY A 106 12.78 0.37 -1.26
C GLY A 106 12.15 -0.08 0.03
N GLN A 107 11.58 0.84 0.82
CA GLN A 107 11.05 0.51 2.12
C GLN A 107 9.58 0.87 2.22
N GLU A 108 8.90 0.17 3.12
CA GLU A 108 7.51 0.47 3.44
C GLU A 108 7.35 1.97 3.70
N THR A 109 6.37 2.58 3.06
CA THR A 109 6.15 4.02 3.13
C THR A 109 4.71 4.29 3.51
N SER A 110 4.50 5.09 4.54
CA SER A 110 3.16 5.43 5.02
C SER A 110 2.74 6.81 4.53
N TYR A 111 1.49 6.93 4.16
CA TYR A 111 0.90 8.19 3.72
C TYR A 111 -0.36 8.44 4.53
N LYS A 112 -0.32 9.46 5.36
CA LYS A 112 -1.50 9.88 6.11
C LYS A 112 -2.38 10.74 5.22
N TYR A 113 -3.68 10.63 5.41
CA TYR A 113 -4.61 11.43 4.63
C TYR A 113 -5.81 11.78 5.49
N ASP A 114 -6.54 12.78 5.05
CA ASP A 114 -7.76 13.21 5.73
C ASP A 114 -8.96 12.71 4.95
N VAL A 115 -9.94 12.19 5.66
CA VAL A 115 -11.29 11.97 5.14
C VAL A 115 -12.13 13.09 5.70
N LYS A 116 -12.63 13.94 4.84
CA LYS A 116 -13.35 15.11 5.30
C LYS A 116 -14.81 15.04 4.85
N VAL A 117 -15.71 15.19 5.81
CA VAL A 117 -17.15 15.28 5.56
C VAL A 117 -17.62 16.55 6.25
N GLY A 118 -18.05 17.54 5.46
CA GLY A 118 -18.39 18.85 6.01
C GLY A 118 -17.17 19.46 6.68
N GLU A 119 -17.29 19.81 7.95
CA GLU A 119 -16.18 20.41 8.69
C GLU A 119 -15.41 19.38 9.51
N LYS A 120 -15.82 18.12 9.48
CA LYS A 120 -15.22 17.10 10.31
C LYS A 120 -14.20 16.29 9.53
N THR A 121 -13.15 15.86 10.20
CA THR A 121 -12.01 15.20 9.56
C THR A 121 -11.59 13.98 10.35
N LEU A 122 -11.27 12.90 9.63
CA LEU A 122 -10.67 11.69 10.17
C LEU A 122 -9.31 11.52 9.49
N ASP A 123 -8.39 10.85 10.14
CA ASP A 123 -6.98 10.86 9.78
C ASP A 123 -6.40 9.44 9.63
N PRO A 124 -6.85 8.66 8.65
CA PRO A 124 -6.31 7.32 8.42
C PRO A 124 -5.02 7.34 7.60
N LYS A 125 -4.53 6.16 7.22
CA LYS A 125 -3.31 6.10 6.42
C LYS A 125 -3.32 4.96 5.43
N ILE A 126 -2.51 5.09 4.40
CA ILE A 126 -2.22 4.05 3.44
C ILE A 126 -0.74 3.71 3.57
N ILE A 127 -0.44 2.42 3.59
CA ILE A 127 0.94 1.94 3.68
C ILE A 127 1.25 1.26 2.35
N VAL A 128 2.29 1.73 1.68
CA VAL A 128 2.71 1.14 0.41
C VAL A 128 3.95 0.30 0.68
N VAL A 129 3.89 -0.97 0.30
CA VAL A 129 4.98 -1.91 0.55
C VAL A 129 5.66 -2.27 -0.75
N PRO A 130 6.99 -2.57 -0.68
CA PRO A 130 7.73 -2.92 -1.88
C PRO A 130 7.34 -4.26 -2.47
#